data_539ee31adc8ac7335d4c520afdfc2346
#
_entry.id   539ee31adc8ac7335d4c520afdfc2346
#
_cell.length_a   1.000
_cell.length_b   1.000
_cell.length_c   1.000
_cell.angle_alpha   90.00
_cell.angle_beta   90.00
_cell.angle_gamma   90.00
#
_symmetry.space_group_name_H-M   'P 1'
#
loop_
_entity.id
_entity.type
_entity.pdbx_description
1 polymer ?
#
loop_
_entity_poly.entity_id
_entity_poly.type
_entity_poly.pdbx_seq_one_letter_code
_entity_poly.pdbx_strand_id
1 'polypeptide(L)'
;MPKHELLFDVGEYAPVADRITLFYARFPMGRITTRLIARTEHEITVQAYVFRSVEEERPSATGLASERIGDGDVNTVACLENTETSAIGRALANLGLTASSQRPSREEMVKANRERALRVSEASPRLTTPGRPTSAALQHNADRVMDALDLLAVAQRAGLTPCRARHLRETLMRPTASQATVHRVERALRSWVASRHALRLRP
;
A
#
# COMPACT_ATOMS: atom_id res chain seq x y z
N MET A 1 -28.39 1.51 -6.79
CA MET A 1 -27.15 2.28 -6.91
C MET A 1 -26.13 1.60 -6.00
N PRO A 2 -25.10 0.89 -6.51
CA PRO A 2 -24.06 0.37 -5.65
C PRO A 2 -23.30 1.58 -5.09
N LYS A 3 -23.31 1.75 -3.76
CA LYS A 3 -22.44 2.68 -3.08
C LYS A 3 -21.02 2.22 -3.39
N HIS A 4 -20.30 2.96 -4.24
CA HIS A 4 -18.85 2.87 -4.31
C HIS A 4 -18.33 3.11 -2.89
N GLU A 5 -17.90 2.05 -2.22
CA GLU A 5 -17.22 2.15 -0.96
C GLU A 5 -15.93 2.94 -1.23
N LEU A 6 -15.94 4.20 -0.81
CA LEU A 6 -14.82 5.11 -0.99
C LEU A 6 -13.60 4.50 -0.28
N LEU A 7 -12.59 4.14 -1.05
CA LEU A 7 -11.27 3.83 -0.49
C LEU A 7 -10.73 5.11 0.15
N PHE A 8 -10.09 5.00 1.32
CA PHE A 8 -9.45 6.13 1.95
C PHE A 8 -8.32 6.67 1.07
N ASP A 9 -8.19 7.99 0.97
CA ASP A 9 -7.02 8.62 0.39
C ASP A 9 -5.85 8.47 1.38
N VAL A 10 -4.94 7.56 1.07
CA VAL A 10 -3.76 7.29 1.90
C VAL A 10 -2.76 8.45 1.91
N GLY A 11 -2.89 9.41 0.99
CA GLY A 11 -2.06 10.61 0.92
C GLY A 11 -2.26 11.56 2.09
N GLU A 12 -3.44 11.53 2.74
CA GLU A 12 -3.76 12.35 3.91
C GLU A 12 -3.11 11.83 5.22
N TYR A 13 -2.54 10.63 5.20
CA TYR A 13 -1.99 9.98 6.39
C TYR A 13 -0.46 10.01 6.38
N ALA A 14 0.12 10.39 7.52
CA ALA A 14 1.57 10.40 7.66
C ALA A 14 2.15 8.98 7.76
N PRO A 15 3.29 8.70 7.10
CA PRO A 15 4.02 7.45 7.29
C PRO A 15 4.58 7.34 8.71
N VAL A 16 4.86 6.12 9.16
CA VAL A 16 5.45 5.88 10.49
C VAL A 16 6.83 6.53 10.63
N ALA A 17 7.59 6.62 9.53
CA ALA A 17 8.90 7.28 9.51
C ALA A 17 8.82 8.75 9.96
N ASP A 18 7.80 9.50 9.55
CA ASP A 18 7.60 10.89 9.95
C ASP A 18 7.29 10.99 11.46
N ARG A 19 6.54 10.03 12.01
CA ARG A 19 6.25 9.95 13.45
C ARG A 19 7.52 9.68 14.27
N ILE A 20 8.40 8.81 13.77
CA ILE A 20 9.70 8.53 14.39
C ILE A 20 10.58 9.79 14.38
N THR A 21 10.63 10.49 13.26
CA THR A 21 11.36 11.76 13.15
C THR A 21 10.84 12.81 14.13
N LEU A 22 9.51 12.97 14.21
CA LEU A 22 8.88 13.89 15.16
C LEU A 22 9.15 13.49 16.62
N PHE A 23 9.17 12.19 16.92
CA PHE A 23 9.49 11.70 18.26
C PHE A 23 10.90 12.10 18.69
N TYR A 24 11.92 11.82 17.89
CA TYR A 24 13.30 12.14 18.25
C TYR A 24 13.59 13.65 18.21
N ALA A 25 12.88 14.42 17.39
CA ALA A 25 12.95 15.88 17.43
C ALA A 25 12.41 16.44 18.76
N ARG A 26 11.35 15.83 19.32
CA ARG A 26 10.74 16.27 20.58
C ARG A 26 11.41 15.67 21.81
N PHE A 27 11.92 14.46 21.71
CA PHE A 27 12.56 13.70 22.79
C PHE A 27 13.92 13.15 22.34
N PRO A 28 14.98 14.01 22.27
CA PRO A 28 16.28 13.57 21.75
C PRO A 28 16.92 12.42 22.55
N MET A 29 16.60 12.31 23.84
CA MET A 29 17.05 11.24 24.73
C MET A 29 16.01 10.12 24.89
N GLY A 30 14.97 10.14 24.06
CA GLY A 30 13.94 9.12 24.04
C GLY A 30 14.44 7.80 23.44
N ARG A 31 13.71 6.73 23.72
CA ARG A 31 13.98 5.41 23.12
C ARG A 31 12.68 4.74 22.69
N ILE A 32 12.76 3.99 21.61
CA ILE A 32 11.70 3.11 21.12
C ILE A 32 12.29 1.69 21.19
N THR A 33 11.57 0.78 21.81
CA THR A 33 11.93 -0.63 21.88
C THR A 33 10.76 -1.48 21.42
N THR A 34 11.06 -2.64 20.86
CA THR A 34 10.05 -3.60 20.41
C THR A 34 10.28 -4.95 21.05
N ARG A 35 9.21 -5.72 21.16
CA ARG A 35 9.24 -7.09 21.67
C ARG A 35 8.33 -7.96 20.80
N LEU A 36 8.87 -9.07 20.33
CA LEU A 36 8.09 -10.13 19.73
C LEU A 36 7.23 -10.78 20.83
N ILE A 37 5.92 -10.68 20.72
CA ILE A 37 4.96 -11.24 21.70
C ILE A 37 4.58 -12.66 21.32
N ALA A 38 4.29 -12.89 20.04
CA ALA A 38 3.93 -14.20 19.51
C ALA A 38 4.36 -14.35 18.07
N ARG A 39 4.71 -15.57 17.69
CA ARG A 39 4.94 -16.00 16.33
C ARG A 39 4.37 -17.39 16.13
N THR A 40 3.46 -17.53 15.20
CA THR A 40 2.91 -18.80 14.74
C THR A 40 3.30 -19.03 13.28
N GLU A 41 2.85 -20.12 12.68
CA GLU A 41 3.02 -20.37 11.24
C GLU A 41 2.28 -19.34 10.36
N HIS A 42 1.26 -18.68 10.91
CA HIS A 42 0.36 -17.80 10.14
C HIS A 42 0.37 -16.34 10.59
N GLU A 43 0.91 -16.03 11.77
CA GLU A 43 0.76 -14.71 12.35
C GLU A 43 1.97 -14.33 13.21
N ILE A 44 2.32 -13.05 13.17
CA ILE A 44 3.35 -12.42 13.99
C ILE A 44 2.72 -11.28 14.78
N THR A 45 2.96 -11.24 16.09
CA THR A 45 2.51 -10.16 16.98
C THR A 45 3.71 -9.49 17.64
N VAL A 46 3.79 -8.17 17.49
CA VAL A 46 4.85 -7.32 18.06
C VAL A 46 4.22 -6.24 18.94
N GLN A 47 4.87 -5.96 20.06
CA GLN A 47 4.57 -4.82 20.93
C GLN A 47 5.73 -3.84 20.89
N ALA A 48 5.42 -2.56 20.73
CA ALA A 48 6.36 -1.45 20.83
C ALA A 48 6.14 -0.70 22.15
N TYR A 49 7.23 -0.19 22.68
CA TYR A 49 7.29 0.61 23.91
C TYR A 49 8.04 1.90 23.61
N VAL A 50 7.50 3.03 24.02
CA VAL A 50 8.06 4.34 23.81
C VAL A 50 8.35 5.00 25.15
N PHE A 51 9.57 5.49 25.32
CA PHE A 51 10.07 6.17 26.51
C PHE A 51 10.57 7.55 26.08
N ARG A 52 10.18 8.63 26.79
CA ARG A 52 10.57 10.01 26.46
C ARG A 52 12.00 10.33 26.87
N SER A 53 12.57 9.56 27.81
CA SER A 53 13.96 9.66 28.22
C SER A 53 14.54 8.28 28.52
N VAL A 54 15.87 8.19 28.63
CA VAL A 54 16.58 6.95 28.98
C VAL A 54 16.33 6.52 30.44
N GLU A 55 15.91 7.46 31.28
CA GLU A 55 15.69 7.27 32.71
C GLU A 55 14.28 6.73 33.02
N GLU A 56 13.36 6.80 32.07
CA GLU A 56 12.02 6.27 32.28
C GLU A 56 12.06 4.73 32.41
N GLU A 57 11.64 4.22 33.55
CA GLU A 57 11.52 2.79 33.81
C GLU A 57 10.24 2.21 33.18
N ARG A 58 9.17 3.01 33.13
CA ARG A 58 7.89 2.62 32.54
C ARG A 58 7.70 3.33 31.20
N PRO A 59 7.17 2.62 30.18
CA PRO A 59 6.93 3.25 28.90
C PRO A 59 5.86 4.33 29.01
N SER A 60 6.11 5.46 28.39
CA SER A 60 5.13 6.56 28.25
C SER A 60 3.96 6.19 27.34
N ALA A 61 4.20 5.29 26.38
CA ALA A 61 3.17 4.75 25.50
C ALA A 61 3.57 3.36 24.99
N THR A 62 2.56 2.57 24.62
CA THR A 62 2.74 1.25 23.98
C THR A 62 1.87 1.14 22.73
N GLY A 63 2.25 0.27 21.81
CA GLY A 63 1.48 -0.10 20.63
C GLY A 63 1.60 -1.59 20.35
N LEU A 64 0.51 -2.23 19.99
CA LEU A 64 0.46 -3.64 19.63
C LEU A 64 0.01 -3.77 18.19
N ALA A 65 0.68 -4.60 17.41
CA ALA A 65 0.29 -4.96 16.05
C ALA A 65 0.40 -6.45 15.82
N SER A 66 -0.46 -6.97 14.97
CA SER A 66 -0.44 -8.35 14.52
C SER A 66 -0.66 -8.40 13.01
N GLU A 67 0.12 -9.22 12.31
CA GLU A 67 0.10 -9.38 10.87
C GLU A 67 0.11 -10.85 10.49
N ARG A 68 -0.64 -11.19 9.43
CA ARG A 68 -0.63 -12.55 8.86
C ARG A 68 0.53 -12.71 7.87
N ILE A 69 1.28 -13.78 8.04
CA ILE A 69 2.36 -14.16 7.11
C ILE A 69 1.74 -14.49 5.75
N GLY A 70 2.33 -13.95 4.68
CA GLY A 70 1.83 -14.15 3.31
C GLY A 70 0.66 -13.26 2.92
N ASP A 71 0.15 -12.42 3.83
CA ASP A 71 -0.92 -11.47 3.50
C ASP A 71 -0.37 -10.25 2.76
N GLY A 72 -0.28 -10.35 1.45
CA GLY A 72 0.26 -9.37 0.53
C GLY A 72 1.76 -9.41 0.34
N ASP A 73 2.21 -8.59 -0.61
CA ASP A 73 3.60 -8.62 -1.08
C ASP A 73 4.59 -8.35 0.06
N VAL A 74 4.29 -7.40 0.96
CA VAL A 74 5.16 -7.06 2.08
C VAL A 74 5.20 -8.18 3.12
N ASN A 75 4.04 -8.71 3.54
CA ASN A 75 3.97 -9.76 4.54
C ASN A 75 4.40 -11.15 4.01
N THR A 76 4.59 -11.28 2.70
CA THR A 76 5.19 -12.47 2.09
C THR A 76 6.70 -12.51 2.31
N VAL A 77 7.38 -11.35 2.31
CA VAL A 77 8.84 -11.27 2.36
C VAL A 77 9.39 -10.61 3.64
N ALA A 78 8.63 -9.75 4.29
CA ALA A 78 9.04 -8.91 5.42
C ALA A 78 7.93 -8.74 6.46
N CYS A 79 7.25 -9.83 6.85
CA CYS A 79 6.10 -9.78 7.77
C CYS A 79 6.51 -9.26 9.15
N LEU A 80 7.65 -9.69 9.68
CA LEU A 80 8.14 -9.27 11.00
C LEU A 80 8.42 -7.76 11.03
N GLU A 81 9.18 -7.27 10.06
CA GLU A 81 9.55 -5.86 9.94
C GLU A 81 8.32 -4.97 9.74
N ASN A 82 7.35 -5.44 8.96
CA ASN A 82 6.09 -4.74 8.76
C ASN A 82 5.24 -4.68 10.03
N THR A 83 5.19 -5.79 10.81
CA THR A 83 4.50 -5.84 12.10
C THR A 83 5.16 -4.91 13.11
N GLU A 84 6.49 -4.88 13.15
CA GLU A 84 7.26 -3.99 14.03
C GLU A 84 6.97 -2.52 13.70
N THR A 85 7.05 -2.14 12.44
CA THR A 85 6.73 -0.78 11.98
C THR A 85 5.31 -0.37 12.40
N SER A 86 4.34 -1.26 12.24
CA SER A 86 2.95 -1.03 12.65
C SER A 86 2.82 -0.83 14.16
N ALA A 87 3.52 -1.63 14.97
CA ALA A 87 3.51 -1.50 16.42
C ALA A 87 4.10 -0.17 16.88
N ILE A 88 5.23 0.25 16.28
CA ILE A 88 5.87 1.55 16.54
C ILE A 88 4.92 2.69 16.18
N GLY A 89 4.32 2.67 15.00
CA GLY A 89 3.38 3.69 14.55
C GLY A 89 2.21 3.88 15.50
N ARG A 90 1.66 2.79 16.06
CA ARG A 90 0.60 2.81 17.07
C ARG A 90 1.07 3.36 18.41
N ALA A 91 2.27 2.97 18.87
CA ALA A 91 2.83 3.47 20.12
C ALA A 91 3.03 4.99 20.06
N LEU A 92 3.58 5.51 18.95
CA LEU A 92 3.77 6.94 18.75
C LEU A 92 2.43 7.70 18.64
N ALA A 93 1.43 7.13 17.97
CA ALA A 93 0.09 7.71 17.94
C ALA A 93 -0.56 7.75 19.34
N ASN A 94 -0.34 6.73 20.18
CA ASN A 94 -0.81 6.70 21.57
C ASN A 94 -0.10 7.74 22.43
N LEU A 95 1.16 8.09 22.11
CA LEU A 95 1.90 9.20 22.73
C LEU A 95 1.43 10.58 22.25
N GLY A 96 0.53 10.65 21.25
CA GLY A 96 0.04 11.89 20.66
C GLY A 96 0.90 12.41 19.50
N LEU A 97 1.80 11.59 18.96
CA LEU A 97 2.67 11.94 17.83
C LEU A 97 2.13 11.30 16.54
N THR A 98 1.15 11.95 15.92
CA THR A 98 0.51 11.43 14.71
C THR A 98 1.16 11.93 13.42
N ALA A 99 1.91 13.04 13.48
CA ALA A 99 2.51 13.75 12.34
C ALA A 99 1.49 14.17 11.26
N SER A 100 0.21 14.05 11.55
CA SER A 100 -0.92 14.52 10.72
C SER A 100 -2.14 14.76 11.61
N SER A 101 -3.23 15.29 11.06
CA SER A 101 -4.51 15.42 11.77
C SER A 101 -5.19 14.06 12.02
N GLN A 102 -4.73 13.01 11.35
CA GLN A 102 -5.31 11.67 11.41
C GLN A 102 -4.50 10.76 12.35
N ARG A 103 -5.20 10.01 13.20
CA ARG A 103 -4.56 9.07 14.13
C ARG A 103 -3.96 7.84 13.45
N PRO A 104 -4.63 7.16 12.50
CA PRO A 104 -4.04 6.04 11.80
C PRO A 104 -2.79 6.46 11.01
N SER A 105 -1.86 5.54 10.78
CA SER A 105 -0.73 5.76 9.89
C SER A 105 -1.12 5.45 8.44
N ARG A 106 -0.29 5.90 7.50
CA ARG A 106 -0.47 5.58 6.09
C ARG A 106 -0.47 4.07 5.86
N GLU A 107 0.41 3.35 6.53
CA GLU A 107 0.52 1.89 6.46
C GLU A 107 -0.76 1.20 6.94
N GLU A 108 -1.36 1.67 8.04
CA GLU A 108 -2.63 1.15 8.55
C GLU A 108 -3.77 1.39 7.55
N MET A 109 -3.80 2.56 6.89
CA MET A 109 -4.83 2.87 5.89
C MET A 109 -4.69 2.08 4.60
N VAL A 110 -3.45 1.80 4.17
CA VAL A 110 -3.19 0.88 3.05
C VAL A 110 -3.76 -0.51 3.34
N LYS A 111 -3.54 -1.04 4.56
CA LYS A 111 -4.10 -2.33 5.00
C LYS A 111 -5.63 -2.31 5.03
N ALA A 112 -6.22 -1.28 5.62
CA ALA A 112 -7.68 -1.14 5.70
C ALA A 112 -8.33 -1.09 4.31
N ASN A 113 -7.73 -0.38 3.36
CA ASN A 113 -8.19 -0.32 1.97
C ASN A 113 -8.08 -1.69 1.28
N ARG A 114 -7.03 -2.44 1.54
CA ARG A 114 -6.83 -3.77 1.01
C ARG A 114 -7.87 -4.76 1.54
N GLU A 115 -8.07 -4.80 2.86
CA GLU A 115 -9.10 -5.64 3.49
C GLU A 115 -10.51 -5.34 2.96
N ARG A 116 -10.83 -4.07 2.75
CA ARG A 116 -12.10 -3.68 2.12
C ARG A 116 -12.22 -4.21 0.70
N ALA A 117 -11.16 -4.08 -0.11
CA ALA A 117 -11.16 -4.58 -1.48
C ALA A 117 -11.37 -6.10 -1.54
N LEU A 118 -10.78 -6.86 -0.61
CA LEU A 118 -10.98 -8.30 -0.50
C LEU A 118 -12.41 -8.65 -0.11
N ARG A 119 -13.00 -7.98 0.89
CA ARG A 119 -14.38 -8.20 1.32
C ARG A 119 -15.41 -7.87 0.23
N VAL A 120 -15.18 -6.82 -0.56
CA VAL A 120 -16.02 -6.49 -1.72
C VAL A 120 -15.93 -7.60 -2.76
N SER A 121 -14.77 -8.19 -2.98
CA SER A 121 -14.57 -9.33 -3.88
C SER A 121 -15.29 -10.60 -3.38
N GLU A 122 -15.31 -10.83 -2.06
CA GLU A 122 -15.98 -11.99 -1.43
C GLU A 122 -17.50 -11.82 -1.32
N ALA A 123 -17.98 -10.59 -1.11
CA ALA A 123 -19.39 -10.26 -0.97
C ALA A 123 -20.15 -10.21 -2.30
N SER A 124 -19.45 -10.24 -3.44
CA SER A 124 -20.11 -10.47 -4.74
C SER A 124 -20.71 -11.86 -4.75
N PRO A 125 -22.04 -12.01 -4.97
CA PRO A 125 -22.66 -13.32 -5.00
C PRO A 125 -21.90 -14.20 -5.99
N ARG A 126 -21.44 -15.36 -5.53
CA ARG A 126 -20.93 -16.42 -6.40
C ARG A 126 -22.07 -16.85 -7.33
N LEU A 127 -22.23 -16.15 -8.43
CA LEU A 127 -22.88 -16.69 -9.58
C LEU A 127 -21.89 -17.66 -10.22
N THR A 128 -22.15 -18.94 -10.01
CA THR A 128 -21.68 -20.10 -10.76
C THR A 128 -20.18 -20.24 -10.97
N THR A 129 -19.65 -21.41 -10.62
CA THR A 129 -18.43 -22.10 -11.07
C THR A 129 -17.56 -21.27 -12.01
N PRO A 130 -16.24 -21.10 -11.74
CA PRO A 130 -15.34 -20.50 -12.71
C PRO A 130 -15.30 -21.40 -13.94
N GLY A 131 -16.21 -21.15 -14.86
CA GLY A 131 -16.09 -21.63 -16.21
C GLY A 131 -14.75 -21.15 -16.74
N ARG A 132 -13.99 -22.05 -17.32
CA ARG A 132 -12.80 -21.77 -18.14
C ARG A 132 -13.08 -20.45 -18.89
N PRO A 133 -12.21 -19.41 -18.77
CA PRO A 133 -12.48 -18.12 -19.40
C PRO A 133 -12.81 -18.38 -20.88
N THR A 134 -13.94 -17.86 -21.32
CA THR A 134 -14.36 -18.00 -22.71
C THR A 134 -13.31 -17.36 -23.61
N SER A 135 -13.13 -17.91 -24.81
CA SER A 135 -12.20 -17.37 -25.83
C SER A 135 -12.36 -15.85 -26.00
N ALA A 136 -13.58 -15.35 -25.93
CA ALA A 136 -13.90 -13.92 -26.00
C ALA A 136 -13.34 -13.10 -24.82
N ALA A 137 -13.37 -13.64 -23.59
CA ALA A 137 -12.81 -12.95 -22.42
C ALA A 137 -11.27 -12.90 -22.45
N LEU A 138 -10.64 -13.95 -22.96
CA LEU A 138 -9.19 -13.99 -23.18
C LEU A 138 -8.75 -13.02 -24.28
N GLN A 139 -9.49 -12.97 -25.40
CA GLN A 139 -9.24 -12.01 -26.47
C GLN A 139 -9.42 -10.57 -25.98
N HIS A 140 -10.50 -10.25 -25.27
CA HIS A 140 -10.73 -8.91 -24.73
C HIS A 140 -9.62 -8.46 -23.76
N ASN A 141 -9.08 -9.35 -22.93
CA ASN A 141 -7.96 -9.01 -22.07
C ASN A 141 -6.66 -8.81 -22.85
N ALA A 142 -6.43 -9.60 -23.91
CA ALA A 142 -5.28 -9.45 -24.80
C ALA A 142 -5.31 -8.12 -25.56
N ASP A 143 -6.47 -7.73 -26.09
CA ASP A 143 -6.66 -6.45 -26.79
C ASP A 143 -6.36 -5.28 -25.86
N ARG A 144 -6.82 -5.32 -24.61
CA ARG A 144 -6.51 -4.28 -23.61
C ARG A 144 -5.05 -4.22 -23.20
N VAL A 145 -4.36 -5.35 -23.15
CA VAL A 145 -2.90 -5.36 -22.92
C VAL A 145 -2.18 -4.67 -24.09
N MET A 146 -2.62 -4.92 -25.33
CA MET A 146 -2.05 -4.24 -26.50
C MET A 146 -2.29 -2.72 -26.45
N ASP A 147 -3.50 -2.27 -26.15
CA ASP A 147 -3.82 -0.85 -25.96
C ASP A 147 -2.94 -0.18 -24.88
N ALA A 148 -2.73 -0.88 -23.76
CA ALA A 148 -1.87 -0.39 -22.69
C ALA A 148 -0.37 -0.31 -23.10
N LEU A 149 0.10 -1.25 -23.93
CA LEU A 149 1.45 -1.21 -24.49
C LEU A 149 1.63 -0.07 -25.49
N ASP A 150 0.63 0.24 -26.30
CA ASP A 150 0.63 1.39 -27.21
C ASP A 150 0.67 2.72 -26.42
N LEU A 151 -0.13 2.83 -25.36
CA LEU A 151 -0.07 3.97 -24.44
C LEU A 151 1.31 4.09 -23.76
N LEU A 152 1.94 2.97 -23.41
CA LEU A 152 3.28 2.96 -22.85
C LEU A 152 4.31 3.51 -23.86
N ALA A 153 4.20 3.15 -25.13
CA ALA A 153 5.05 3.69 -26.19
C ALA A 153 4.85 5.21 -26.38
N VAL A 154 3.59 5.70 -26.26
CA VAL A 154 3.31 7.14 -26.27
C VAL A 154 3.95 7.83 -25.06
N ALA A 155 3.82 7.25 -23.87
CA ALA A 155 4.40 7.77 -22.64
C ALA A 155 5.94 7.83 -22.71
N GLN A 156 6.59 6.83 -23.32
CA GLN A 156 8.04 6.85 -23.55
C GLN A 156 8.47 8.00 -24.45
N ARG A 157 7.76 8.23 -25.56
CA ARG A 157 8.01 9.39 -26.45
C ARG A 157 7.78 10.72 -25.74
N ALA A 158 6.88 10.75 -24.76
CA ALA A 158 6.60 11.92 -23.92
C ALA A 158 7.57 12.06 -22.72
N GLY A 159 8.62 11.22 -22.61
CA GLY A 159 9.70 11.33 -21.62
C GLY A 159 9.55 10.44 -20.39
N LEU A 160 8.75 9.36 -20.45
CA LEU A 160 8.75 8.34 -19.42
C LEU A 160 10.11 7.63 -19.37
N THR A 161 10.71 7.53 -18.18
CA THR A 161 12.05 6.95 -18.03
C THR A 161 12.11 5.49 -18.48
N PRO A 162 13.22 5.02 -19.09
CA PRO A 162 13.35 3.64 -19.56
C PRO A 162 13.15 2.59 -18.48
N CYS A 163 13.62 2.87 -17.26
CA CYS A 163 13.45 1.97 -16.10
C CYS A 163 11.97 1.77 -15.76
N ARG A 164 11.19 2.87 -15.67
CA ARG A 164 9.76 2.82 -15.37
C ARG A 164 8.97 2.16 -16.49
N ALA A 165 9.35 2.43 -17.75
CA ALA A 165 8.73 1.80 -18.89
C ALA A 165 8.95 0.29 -18.94
N ARG A 166 10.16 -0.18 -18.60
CA ARG A 166 10.47 -1.61 -18.49
C ARG A 166 9.61 -2.27 -17.42
N HIS A 167 9.55 -1.72 -16.22
CA HIS A 167 8.75 -2.25 -15.12
C HIS A 167 7.26 -2.37 -15.48
N LEU A 168 6.67 -1.35 -16.11
CA LEU A 168 5.28 -1.38 -16.54
C LEU A 168 5.04 -2.41 -17.65
N ARG A 169 5.98 -2.55 -18.60
CA ARG A 169 5.91 -3.59 -19.64
C ARG A 169 5.94 -4.99 -19.04
N GLU A 170 6.86 -5.26 -18.12
CA GLU A 170 6.96 -6.55 -17.43
C GLU A 170 5.67 -6.86 -16.66
N THR A 171 5.06 -5.85 -16.03
CA THR A 171 3.79 -6.00 -15.32
C THR A 171 2.64 -6.36 -16.26
N LEU A 172 2.54 -5.73 -17.44
CA LEU A 172 1.53 -6.00 -18.44
C LEU A 172 1.70 -7.37 -19.11
N MET A 173 2.95 -7.79 -19.31
CA MET A 173 3.28 -9.05 -20.00
C MET A 173 3.29 -10.28 -19.08
N ARG A 174 3.04 -10.13 -17.79
CA ARG A 174 2.92 -11.29 -16.89
C ARG A 174 1.73 -12.16 -17.27
N PRO A 175 1.89 -13.50 -17.35
CA PRO A 175 0.78 -14.42 -17.65
C PRO A 175 -0.39 -14.31 -16.66
N THR A 176 -0.09 -13.83 -15.44
CA THR A 176 -1.06 -13.62 -14.34
C THR A 176 -1.60 -12.20 -14.28
N ALA A 177 -1.32 -11.35 -15.27
CA ALA A 177 -1.83 -9.97 -15.27
C ALA A 177 -3.36 -9.97 -15.32
N SER A 178 -3.99 -9.59 -14.22
CA SER A 178 -5.44 -9.48 -14.14
C SER A 178 -5.95 -8.28 -14.94
N GLN A 179 -7.20 -8.32 -15.39
CA GLN A 179 -7.85 -7.21 -16.06
C GLN A 179 -7.80 -5.91 -15.24
N ALA A 180 -7.90 -6.02 -13.90
CA ALA A 180 -7.77 -4.89 -12.98
C ALA A 180 -6.35 -4.29 -13.01
N THR A 181 -5.31 -5.11 -13.14
CA THR A 181 -3.92 -4.67 -13.25
C THR A 181 -3.69 -3.89 -14.55
N VAL A 182 -4.17 -4.44 -15.69
CA VAL A 182 -4.09 -3.79 -16.99
C VAL A 182 -4.79 -2.43 -16.97
N HIS A 183 -6.01 -2.37 -16.44
CA HIS A 183 -6.77 -1.12 -16.32
C HIS A 183 -6.09 -0.07 -15.43
N ARG A 184 -5.44 -0.49 -14.35
CA ARG A 184 -4.67 0.41 -13.46
C ARG A 184 -3.49 1.03 -14.19
N VAL A 185 -2.72 0.22 -14.91
CA VAL A 185 -1.56 0.69 -15.69
C VAL A 185 -2.01 1.63 -16.80
N GLU A 186 -3.05 1.29 -17.53
CA GLU A 186 -3.65 2.12 -18.57
C GLU A 186 -4.07 3.50 -18.04
N ARG A 187 -4.78 3.54 -16.93
CA ARG A 187 -5.21 4.80 -16.28
C ARG A 187 -4.02 5.66 -15.85
N ALA A 188 -3.00 5.04 -15.23
CA ALA A 188 -1.78 5.74 -14.82
C ALA A 188 -1.04 6.34 -16.01
N LEU A 189 -0.92 5.61 -17.12
CA LEU A 189 -0.29 6.09 -18.34
C LEU A 189 -1.06 7.24 -18.98
N ARG A 190 -2.40 7.15 -19.06
CA ARG A 190 -3.26 8.23 -19.59
C ARG A 190 -3.11 9.52 -18.77
N SER A 191 -3.17 9.40 -17.44
CA SER A 191 -2.99 10.55 -16.53
C SER A 191 -1.60 11.18 -16.70
N TRP A 192 -0.56 10.35 -16.80
CA TRP A 192 0.81 10.83 -16.98
C TRP A 192 1.01 11.56 -18.32
N VAL A 193 0.50 11.00 -19.43
CA VAL A 193 0.56 11.63 -20.76
C VAL A 193 -0.19 12.96 -20.78
N ALA A 194 -1.40 13.01 -20.17
CA ALA A 194 -2.20 14.22 -20.09
C ALA A 194 -1.47 15.34 -19.33
N SER A 195 -0.83 14.99 -18.19
CA SER A 195 -0.06 15.95 -17.39
C SER A 195 1.12 16.54 -18.15
N ARG A 196 1.81 15.74 -18.98
CA ARG A 196 2.93 16.20 -19.81
C ARG A 196 2.48 17.06 -21.00
N HIS A 197 1.32 16.77 -21.56
CA HIS A 197 0.75 17.60 -22.62
C HIS A 197 0.37 18.99 -22.10
N ALA A 198 -0.24 19.05 -20.90
CA ALA A 198 -0.59 20.31 -20.25
C ALA A 198 0.62 21.19 -19.91
N LEU A 199 1.77 20.58 -19.56
CA LEU A 199 3.02 21.30 -19.27
C LEU A 199 3.68 21.90 -20.54
N ARG A 200 3.45 21.32 -21.72
CA ARG A 200 3.97 21.84 -23.01
C ARG A 200 3.16 23.00 -23.59
N LEU A 201 1.96 23.23 -23.07
CA LEU A 201 1.03 24.28 -23.53
C LEU A 201 1.02 25.51 -22.60
N ARG A 202 1.87 25.55 -21.57
CA ARG A 202 2.07 26.76 -20.78
C ARG A 202 3.10 27.64 -21.50
N PRO A 203 2.73 28.90 -21.82
CA PRO A 203 3.61 29.89 -22.45
C PRO A 203 4.77 30.28 -21.53
#